data_31166e48a561291b18e92256bd6595b2
#
_entry.id   31166e48a561291b18e92256bd6595b2
#
_cell.length_a   1.000
_cell.length_b   1.000
_cell.length_c   1.000
_cell.angle_alpha   90.00
_cell.angle_beta   90.00
_cell.angle_gamma   90.00
#
_symmetry.space_group_name_H-M   'P 1'
#
loop_
_entity.id
_entity.type
_entity.pdbx_description
1 polymer ?
#
loop_
_entity_poly.entity_id
_entity_poly.type
_entity_poly.pdbx_seq_one_letter_code
_entity_poly.pdbx_strand_id
1 'polypeptide(L)'
;MVELQNGQNQDENWRILIVEDDERLATLTKDYLESNGLQVSVEGDGSRAIERIKSEQPDLVVLDLMLPGEDGLAVCRIVRPHYSGPILMLTARTEDLDQVLGLEMGADDYVAKPVRPRVLLARIRALLRRMKDQGEAETPEEEGQAKRLTFNNLVVDSSMREAWLDGNSIDLTSAEFDLLWLLASNAGHVLTREEIFSQLRGIEYDGQDRSIDVRVSRIRPKVGDDPINPKRIKTVRSKGYLFVKEL
;
A
#
# COMPACT_ATOMS: atom_id res chain seq x y z
N MET A 1 23.53 -36.31 -8.69
CA MET A 1 22.70 -35.40 -9.49
C MET A 1 21.63 -34.90 -8.54
N VAL A 2 21.76 -33.70 -8.05
CA VAL A 2 20.78 -33.04 -7.19
C VAL A 2 19.93 -32.18 -8.12
N GLU A 3 18.68 -32.59 -8.33
CA GLU A 3 17.70 -31.78 -9.05
C GLU A 3 17.42 -30.52 -8.22
N LEU A 4 17.86 -29.38 -8.78
CA LEU A 4 17.40 -28.06 -8.35
C LEU A 4 15.92 -27.97 -8.75
N GLN A 5 15.04 -28.20 -7.78
CA GLN A 5 13.61 -27.86 -7.94
C GLN A 5 13.50 -26.35 -8.13
N ASN A 6 13.19 -25.98 -9.37
CA ASN A 6 12.75 -24.64 -9.74
C ASN A 6 11.55 -24.26 -8.85
N GLY A 7 11.74 -23.29 -7.98
CA GLY A 7 10.63 -22.56 -7.38
C GLY A 7 9.82 -21.93 -8.50
N GLN A 8 8.70 -22.53 -8.84
CA GLN A 8 7.74 -21.97 -9.82
C GLN A 8 7.34 -20.57 -9.34
N ASN A 9 7.59 -19.59 -10.19
CA ASN A 9 7.19 -18.20 -10.00
C ASN A 9 5.66 -18.14 -9.83
N GLN A 10 5.20 -17.85 -8.64
CA GLN A 10 3.77 -17.66 -8.33
C GLN A 10 3.23 -16.29 -8.79
N ASP A 11 3.98 -15.55 -9.60
CA ASP A 11 3.64 -14.19 -10.09
C ASP A 11 2.87 -14.22 -11.43
N GLU A 12 2.56 -15.41 -11.99
CA GLU A 12 2.18 -15.60 -13.39
C GLU A 12 0.83 -15.00 -13.82
N ASN A 13 0.13 -14.21 -12.99
CA ASN A 13 -1.20 -13.73 -13.38
C ASN A 13 -1.58 -12.30 -12.91
N TRP A 14 -0.69 -11.54 -12.29
CA TRP A 14 -1.00 -10.19 -11.82
C TRP A 14 -1.05 -9.19 -12.96
N ARG A 15 -2.16 -8.46 -13.07
CA ARG A 15 -2.41 -7.43 -14.08
C ARG A 15 -1.99 -6.07 -13.56
N ILE A 16 -0.98 -5.49 -14.17
CA ILE A 16 -0.42 -4.19 -13.82
C ILE A 16 -0.79 -3.18 -14.90
N LEU A 17 -1.36 -2.06 -14.51
CA LEU A 17 -1.52 -0.91 -15.40
C LEU A 17 -0.44 0.12 -15.09
N ILE A 18 0.41 0.42 -16.08
CA ILE A 18 1.37 1.53 -16.02
C ILE A 18 0.71 2.73 -16.68
N VAL A 19 0.66 3.86 -15.97
CA VAL A 19 0.20 5.15 -16.49
C VAL A 19 1.42 6.07 -16.55
N GLU A 20 1.95 6.26 -17.76
CA GLU A 20 3.21 6.98 -18.05
C GLU A 20 3.15 7.50 -19.48
N ASP A 21 3.39 8.79 -19.70
CA ASP A 21 3.32 9.43 -21.01
C ASP A 21 4.62 9.32 -21.82
N ASP A 22 5.76 9.08 -21.16
CA ASP A 22 7.01 8.74 -21.86
C ASP A 22 6.93 7.30 -22.40
N GLU A 23 6.59 7.15 -23.68
CA GLU A 23 6.44 5.86 -24.36
C GLU A 23 7.70 4.97 -24.23
N ARG A 24 8.89 5.58 -24.22
CA ARG A 24 10.16 4.84 -24.10
C ARG A 24 10.32 4.27 -22.69
N LEU A 25 10.06 5.08 -21.69
CA LEU A 25 10.14 4.65 -20.29
C LEU A 25 9.07 3.61 -19.97
N ALA A 26 7.85 3.83 -20.47
CA ALA A 26 6.74 2.89 -20.32
C ALA A 26 7.06 1.53 -20.94
N THR A 27 7.60 1.51 -22.18
CA THR A 27 8.00 0.27 -22.87
C THR A 27 9.10 -0.47 -22.13
N LEU A 28 10.18 0.21 -21.75
CA LEU A 28 11.28 -0.41 -21.00
C LEU A 28 10.83 -0.99 -19.67
N THR A 29 9.94 -0.27 -18.98
CA THR A 29 9.38 -0.73 -17.70
C THR A 29 8.48 -1.93 -17.91
N LYS A 30 7.60 -1.88 -18.91
CA LYS A 30 6.74 -3.00 -19.30
C LYS A 30 7.55 -4.26 -19.58
N ASP A 31 8.51 -4.18 -20.52
CA ASP A 31 9.34 -5.33 -20.93
C ASP A 31 10.05 -5.96 -19.73
N TYR A 32 10.56 -5.11 -18.83
CA TYR A 32 11.22 -5.60 -17.61
C TYR A 32 10.23 -6.31 -16.67
N LEU A 33 9.05 -5.76 -16.43
CA LEU A 33 8.06 -6.37 -15.55
C LEU A 33 7.49 -7.67 -16.16
N GLU A 34 7.23 -7.70 -17.47
CA GLU A 34 6.75 -8.90 -18.18
C GLU A 34 7.81 -10.01 -18.17
N SER A 35 9.10 -9.68 -18.30
CA SER A 35 10.19 -10.67 -18.16
C SER A 35 10.30 -11.26 -16.76
N ASN A 36 9.64 -10.64 -15.77
CA ASN A 36 9.56 -11.11 -14.40
C ASN A 36 8.19 -11.70 -14.01
N GLY A 37 7.36 -12.08 -15.02
CA GLY A 37 6.13 -12.86 -14.83
C GLY A 37 4.87 -12.04 -14.57
N LEU A 38 4.88 -10.72 -14.80
CA LEU A 38 3.71 -9.87 -14.63
C LEU A 38 3.01 -9.61 -15.98
N GLN A 39 1.70 -9.41 -15.98
CA GLN A 39 0.95 -8.96 -17.16
C GLN A 39 0.83 -7.44 -17.13
N VAL A 40 1.37 -6.75 -18.15
CA VAL A 40 1.48 -5.30 -18.11
C VAL A 40 0.77 -4.63 -19.28
N SER A 41 -0.13 -3.72 -18.97
CA SER A 41 -0.72 -2.79 -19.94
C SER A 41 -0.25 -1.35 -19.66
N VAL A 42 -0.25 -0.51 -20.70
CA VAL A 42 0.21 0.87 -20.61
C VAL A 42 -0.90 1.82 -21.04
N GLU A 43 -0.96 2.97 -20.40
CA GLU A 43 -1.78 4.12 -20.76
C GLU A 43 -0.95 5.40 -20.62
N GLY A 44 -1.01 6.29 -21.60
CA GLY A 44 -0.21 7.54 -21.61
C GLY A 44 -0.99 8.80 -21.25
N ASP A 45 -2.29 8.70 -20.95
CA ASP A 45 -3.16 9.85 -20.68
C ASP A 45 -3.95 9.66 -19.40
N GLY A 46 -3.91 10.66 -18.51
CA GLY A 46 -4.54 10.58 -17.20
C GLY A 46 -6.06 10.45 -17.24
N SER A 47 -6.73 11.11 -18.19
CA SER A 47 -8.19 11.03 -18.31
C SER A 47 -8.63 9.63 -18.76
N ARG A 48 -7.91 9.02 -19.71
CA ARG A 48 -8.17 7.65 -20.15
C ARG A 48 -7.81 6.63 -19.08
N ALA A 49 -6.76 6.89 -18.31
CA ALA A 49 -6.37 6.04 -17.18
C ALA A 49 -7.49 5.92 -16.15
N ILE A 50 -8.22 7.00 -15.85
CA ILE A 50 -9.37 6.97 -14.94
C ILE A 50 -10.44 5.97 -15.40
N GLU A 51 -10.79 5.99 -16.68
CA GLU A 51 -11.79 5.09 -17.25
C GLU A 51 -11.31 3.64 -17.22
N ARG A 52 -10.06 3.41 -17.61
CA ARG A 52 -9.45 2.09 -17.61
C ARG A 52 -9.35 1.48 -16.21
N ILE A 53 -8.88 2.25 -15.22
CA ILE A 53 -8.79 1.78 -13.83
C ILE A 53 -10.17 1.36 -13.32
N LYS A 54 -11.21 2.16 -13.59
CA LYS A 54 -12.57 1.87 -13.13
C LYS A 54 -13.19 0.65 -13.81
N SER A 55 -12.94 0.47 -15.13
CA SER A 55 -13.54 -0.62 -15.91
C SER A 55 -12.75 -1.92 -15.84
N GLU A 56 -11.42 -1.85 -15.90
CA GLU A 56 -10.55 -3.02 -15.96
C GLU A 56 -10.20 -3.58 -14.58
N GLN A 57 -10.26 -2.75 -13.52
CA GLN A 57 -9.88 -3.13 -12.15
C GLN A 57 -8.54 -3.91 -12.13
N PRO A 58 -7.40 -3.28 -12.53
CA PRO A 58 -6.11 -3.96 -12.50
C PRO A 58 -5.73 -4.32 -11.06
N ASP A 59 -4.84 -5.30 -10.91
CA ASP A 59 -4.41 -5.75 -9.58
C ASP A 59 -3.45 -4.75 -8.91
N LEU A 60 -2.77 -3.89 -9.71
CA LEU A 60 -1.97 -2.77 -9.24
C LEU A 60 -1.84 -1.71 -10.35
N VAL A 61 -1.85 -0.44 -9.94
CA VAL A 61 -1.58 0.70 -10.81
C VAL A 61 -0.22 1.31 -10.46
N VAL A 62 0.66 1.46 -11.46
CA VAL A 62 1.86 2.30 -11.39
C VAL A 62 1.50 3.62 -12.07
N LEU A 63 1.56 4.73 -11.34
CA LEU A 63 0.99 6.01 -11.76
C LEU A 63 2.03 7.12 -11.73
N ASP A 64 2.36 7.69 -12.88
CA ASP A 64 3.16 8.92 -12.92
C ASP A 64 2.36 10.11 -12.42
N LEU A 65 3.03 11.04 -11.77
CA LEU A 65 2.44 12.32 -11.35
C LEU A 65 2.25 13.28 -12.53
N MET A 66 3.19 13.28 -13.47
CA MET A 66 3.23 14.24 -14.59
C MET A 66 2.61 13.61 -15.82
N LEU A 67 1.30 13.74 -15.98
CA LEU A 67 0.55 13.15 -17.10
C LEU A 67 -0.15 14.25 -17.90
N PRO A 68 -0.35 14.07 -19.21
CA PRO A 68 -1.27 14.87 -19.98
C PRO A 68 -2.73 14.56 -19.62
N GLY A 69 -3.62 15.52 -19.81
CA GLY A 69 -5.02 15.41 -19.40
C GLY A 69 -5.16 15.68 -17.89
N GLU A 70 -5.49 14.66 -17.13
CA GLU A 70 -5.51 14.73 -15.67
C GLU A 70 -4.14 14.33 -15.10
N ASP A 71 -3.62 15.11 -14.15
CA ASP A 71 -2.39 14.75 -13.46
C ASP A 71 -2.56 13.53 -12.53
N GLY A 72 -1.45 12.88 -12.16
CA GLY A 72 -1.50 11.65 -11.38
C GLY A 72 -2.16 11.81 -10.01
N LEU A 73 -2.11 12.99 -9.37
CA LEU A 73 -2.80 13.24 -8.10
C LEU A 73 -4.31 13.31 -8.32
N ALA A 74 -4.75 13.99 -9.37
CA ALA A 74 -6.16 14.04 -9.76
C ALA A 74 -6.68 12.65 -10.13
N VAL A 75 -5.94 11.88 -10.94
CA VAL A 75 -6.26 10.48 -11.27
C VAL A 75 -6.45 9.68 -9.98
N CYS A 76 -5.49 9.68 -9.07
CA CYS A 76 -5.57 8.95 -7.81
C CYS A 76 -6.81 9.33 -6.99
N ARG A 77 -7.07 10.61 -6.80
CA ARG A 77 -8.24 11.12 -6.06
C ARG A 77 -9.56 10.67 -6.69
N ILE A 78 -9.66 10.70 -8.03
CA ILE A 78 -10.89 10.37 -8.75
C ILE A 78 -11.16 8.87 -8.76
N VAL A 79 -10.12 8.04 -8.85
CA VAL A 79 -10.30 6.59 -8.93
C VAL A 79 -10.48 5.95 -7.56
N ARG A 80 -9.88 6.50 -6.50
CA ARG A 80 -9.85 5.88 -5.17
C ARG A 80 -11.23 5.49 -4.59
N PRO A 81 -12.31 6.26 -4.75
CA PRO A 81 -13.65 5.85 -4.31
C PRO A 81 -14.22 4.63 -5.04
N HIS A 82 -13.60 4.20 -6.14
CA HIS A 82 -14.07 3.12 -7.02
C HIS A 82 -13.02 2.02 -7.27
N TYR A 83 -11.84 2.16 -6.67
CA TYR A 83 -10.72 1.25 -6.86
C TYR A 83 -9.98 1.01 -5.54
N SER A 84 -10.09 -0.21 -5.02
CA SER A 84 -9.46 -0.63 -3.76
C SER A 84 -8.05 -1.21 -3.93
N GLY A 85 -7.64 -1.52 -5.17
CA GLY A 85 -6.31 -2.05 -5.48
C GLY A 85 -5.19 -1.05 -5.17
N PRO A 86 -3.94 -1.52 -5.01
CA PRO A 86 -2.81 -0.65 -4.71
C PRO A 86 -2.45 0.28 -5.85
N ILE A 87 -2.12 1.53 -5.49
CA ILE A 87 -1.58 2.55 -6.39
C ILE A 87 -0.16 2.89 -5.93
N LEU A 88 0.81 2.63 -6.80
CA LEU A 88 2.22 2.99 -6.63
C LEU A 88 2.53 4.24 -7.47
N MET A 89 2.77 5.37 -6.83
CA MET A 89 3.10 6.61 -7.53
C MET A 89 4.57 6.69 -7.93
N LEU A 90 4.81 7.19 -9.16
CA LEU A 90 6.13 7.60 -9.63
C LEU A 90 6.22 9.13 -9.54
N THR A 91 7.24 9.64 -8.86
CA THR A 91 7.45 11.09 -8.69
C THR A 91 8.79 11.54 -9.23
N ALA A 92 8.82 12.64 -9.96
CA ALA A 92 10.06 13.21 -10.49
C ALA A 92 10.91 13.89 -9.40
N ARG A 93 10.36 14.08 -8.18
CA ARG A 93 11.00 14.88 -7.15
C ARG A 93 11.02 14.22 -5.78
N THR A 94 12.14 14.50 -5.11
CA THR A 94 12.41 14.19 -3.70
C THR A 94 11.82 15.25 -2.75
N GLU A 95 10.97 16.16 -3.21
CA GLU A 95 10.35 17.13 -2.31
C GLU A 95 9.30 16.39 -1.46
N ASP A 96 9.47 16.44 -0.16
CA ASP A 96 8.60 15.81 0.86
C ASP A 96 7.11 16.14 0.61
N LEU A 97 6.82 17.29 0.00
CA LEU A 97 5.46 17.76 -0.24
C LEU A 97 4.70 16.91 -1.27
N ASP A 98 5.33 16.53 -2.39
CA ASP A 98 4.68 15.72 -3.43
C ASP A 98 4.43 14.29 -2.96
N GLN A 99 5.35 13.75 -2.14
CA GLN A 99 5.20 12.43 -1.53
C GLN A 99 4.05 12.42 -0.52
N VAL A 100 3.98 13.44 0.32
CA VAL A 100 2.89 13.61 1.31
C VAL A 100 1.56 13.78 0.60
N LEU A 101 1.48 14.64 -0.43
CA LEU A 101 0.25 14.86 -1.20
C LEU A 101 -0.23 13.59 -1.91
N GLY A 102 0.67 12.82 -2.55
CA GLY A 102 0.30 11.57 -3.20
C GLY A 102 -0.30 10.56 -2.23
N LEU A 103 0.33 10.40 -1.07
CA LEU A 103 -0.19 9.52 -0.02
C LEU A 103 -1.49 10.05 0.58
N GLU A 104 -1.65 11.37 0.78
CA GLU A 104 -2.90 11.99 1.22
C GLU A 104 -4.04 11.81 0.21
N MET A 105 -3.74 11.72 -1.10
CA MET A 105 -4.75 11.46 -2.14
C MET A 105 -5.12 9.98 -2.27
N GLY A 106 -4.49 9.07 -1.53
CA GLY A 106 -4.87 7.67 -1.50
C GLY A 106 -3.87 6.70 -2.12
N ALA A 107 -2.68 7.14 -2.52
CA ALA A 107 -1.63 6.24 -2.96
C ALA A 107 -1.17 5.31 -1.82
N ASP A 108 -0.79 4.08 -2.18
CA ASP A 108 -0.33 3.07 -1.23
C ASP A 108 1.18 3.10 -1.05
N ASP A 109 1.92 3.55 -2.07
CA ASP A 109 3.35 3.73 -2.02
C ASP A 109 3.80 4.73 -3.09
N TYR A 110 5.07 5.16 -3.03
CA TYR A 110 5.68 6.02 -4.04
C TYR A 110 7.13 5.61 -4.30
N VAL A 111 7.63 5.93 -5.51
CA VAL A 111 9.03 5.77 -5.91
C VAL A 111 9.50 7.03 -6.63
N ALA A 112 10.64 7.57 -6.20
CA ALA A 112 11.25 8.72 -6.87
C ALA A 112 11.91 8.30 -8.20
N LYS A 113 11.68 9.09 -9.26
CA LYS A 113 12.42 8.99 -10.53
C LYS A 113 13.83 9.58 -10.36
N PRO A 114 14.91 9.03 -10.94
CA PRO A 114 14.89 7.90 -11.88
C PRO A 114 14.71 6.54 -11.20
N VAL A 115 13.74 5.77 -11.67
CA VAL A 115 13.36 4.50 -11.06
C VAL A 115 14.31 3.39 -11.50
N ARG A 116 14.93 2.71 -10.53
CA ARG A 116 15.66 1.47 -10.82
C ARG A 116 14.66 0.32 -11.00
N PRO A 117 14.63 -0.38 -12.14
CA PRO A 117 13.63 -1.42 -12.42
C PRO A 117 13.51 -2.49 -11.31
N ARG A 118 14.62 -2.88 -10.70
CA ARG A 118 14.63 -3.84 -9.58
C ARG A 118 13.91 -3.30 -8.33
N VAL A 119 14.06 -2.00 -8.04
CA VAL A 119 13.39 -1.36 -6.89
C VAL A 119 11.89 -1.27 -7.15
N LEU A 120 11.49 -0.89 -8.37
CA LEU A 120 10.09 -0.86 -8.77
C LEU A 120 9.44 -2.23 -8.64
N LEU A 121 10.07 -3.28 -9.20
CA LEU A 121 9.58 -4.65 -9.11
C LEU A 121 9.44 -5.12 -7.64
N ALA A 122 10.43 -4.83 -6.80
CA ALA A 122 10.37 -5.20 -5.38
C ALA A 122 9.18 -4.54 -4.66
N ARG A 123 8.89 -3.26 -4.96
CA ARG A 123 7.76 -2.55 -4.39
C ARG A 123 6.42 -3.06 -4.93
N ILE A 124 6.33 -3.32 -6.23
CA ILE A 124 5.13 -3.96 -6.84
C ILE A 124 4.85 -5.30 -6.14
N ARG A 125 5.85 -6.17 -6.05
CA ARG A 125 5.71 -7.49 -5.39
C ARG A 125 5.32 -7.37 -3.92
N ALA A 126 5.86 -6.39 -3.20
CA ALA A 126 5.49 -6.15 -1.80
C ALA A 126 4.02 -5.74 -1.66
N LEU A 127 3.49 -4.92 -2.58
CA LEU A 127 2.08 -4.52 -2.60
C LEU A 127 1.17 -5.70 -3.00
N LEU A 128 1.53 -6.47 -4.02
CA LEU A 128 0.74 -7.61 -4.50
C LEU A 128 0.71 -8.78 -3.51
N ARG A 129 1.83 -9.09 -2.84
CA ARG A 129 1.87 -10.14 -1.81
C ARG A 129 0.83 -9.90 -0.71
N ARG A 130 0.65 -8.67 -0.29
CA ARG A 130 -0.39 -8.30 0.69
C ARG A 130 -1.80 -8.62 0.20
N MET A 131 -2.03 -8.56 -1.12
CA MET A 131 -3.31 -8.95 -1.70
C MET A 131 -3.46 -10.49 -1.77
N LYS A 132 -2.36 -11.22 -1.98
CA LYS A 132 -2.38 -12.68 -2.08
C LYS A 132 -2.62 -13.34 -0.72
N ASP A 133 -2.01 -12.81 0.33
CA ASP A 133 -2.29 -13.25 1.71
C ASP A 133 -3.78 -13.09 2.10
N GLN A 134 -4.58 -12.46 1.20
CA GLN A 134 -6.05 -12.38 1.30
C GLN A 134 -6.78 -13.62 0.77
N GLY A 135 -6.19 -14.40 -0.14
CA GLY A 135 -6.84 -15.50 -0.86
C GLY A 135 -6.50 -16.90 -0.35
N GLU A 136 -5.40 -17.05 0.35
CA GLU A 136 -4.93 -18.37 0.83
C GLU A 136 -5.04 -18.46 2.37
N ALA A 137 -6.26 -18.36 2.88
CA ALA A 137 -6.58 -18.81 4.22
C ALA A 137 -6.89 -20.31 4.19
N GLU A 138 -5.87 -21.16 3.99
CA GLU A 138 -5.94 -22.57 4.38
C GLU A 138 -4.55 -23.23 4.31
N THR A 139 -3.75 -23.03 5.36
CA THR A 139 -2.92 -24.11 5.92
C THR A 139 -3.18 -24.14 7.42
N PRO A 140 -3.60 -25.31 7.98
CA PRO A 140 -4.07 -25.42 9.37
C PRO A 140 -2.94 -25.59 10.39
N GLU A 141 -1.83 -24.85 10.31
CA GLU A 141 -0.69 -25.03 11.24
C GLU A 141 -0.08 -23.74 11.80
N GLU A 142 -0.88 -22.68 12.01
CA GLU A 142 -0.51 -21.64 12.98
C GLU A 142 -1.71 -21.33 13.90
N GLU A 143 -2.04 -22.27 14.74
CA GLU A 143 -2.89 -22.06 15.92
C GLU A 143 -2.16 -21.11 16.89
N GLY A 144 -2.47 -19.80 16.84
CA GLY A 144 -1.97 -18.88 17.85
C GLY A 144 -2.18 -17.37 17.59
N GLN A 145 -2.41 -16.93 16.35
CA GLN A 145 -2.65 -15.51 16.11
C GLN A 145 -4.16 -15.22 16.02
N ALA A 146 -4.64 -14.33 16.88
CA ALA A 146 -6.04 -13.92 16.87
C ALA A 146 -6.34 -13.26 15.50
N LYS A 147 -7.22 -13.88 14.69
CA LYS A 147 -7.66 -13.33 13.40
C LYS A 147 -8.49 -12.06 13.57
N ARG A 148 -9.00 -11.81 14.77
CA ARG A 148 -9.87 -10.68 15.11
C ARG A 148 -9.44 -10.05 16.43
N LEU A 149 -9.23 -8.73 16.40
CA LEU A 149 -8.84 -7.93 17.56
C LEU A 149 -9.97 -6.96 17.90
N THR A 150 -10.28 -6.82 19.18
CA THR A 150 -11.33 -5.91 19.65
C THR A 150 -10.78 -4.97 20.72
N PHE A 151 -10.98 -3.68 20.51
CA PHE A 151 -10.55 -2.59 21.40
C PHE A 151 -11.72 -1.65 21.65
N ASN A 152 -12.44 -1.85 22.74
CA ASN A 152 -13.69 -1.14 23.04
C ASN A 152 -14.66 -1.22 21.83
N ASN A 153 -14.86 -0.09 21.13
CA ASN A 153 -15.75 0.04 19.98
C ASN A 153 -15.08 -0.19 18.61
N LEU A 154 -13.76 -0.47 18.58
CA LEU A 154 -13.02 -0.77 17.36
C LEU A 154 -12.80 -2.29 17.25
N VAL A 155 -13.18 -2.85 16.13
CA VAL A 155 -12.92 -4.25 15.76
C VAL A 155 -12.07 -4.25 14.50
N VAL A 156 -11.00 -5.04 14.46
CA VAL A 156 -10.12 -5.24 13.29
C VAL A 156 -10.03 -6.73 13.02
N ASP A 157 -10.39 -7.16 11.82
CA ASP A 157 -10.41 -8.57 11.42
C ASP A 157 -9.47 -8.79 10.23
N SER A 158 -8.42 -9.58 10.46
CA SER A 158 -7.42 -9.85 9.43
C SER A 158 -7.90 -10.81 8.35
N SER A 159 -8.83 -11.70 8.69
CA SER A 159 -9.35 -12.68 7.73
C SER A 159 -10.28 -12.03 6.70
N MET A 160 -11.01 -11.01 7.12
CA MET A 160 -11.88 -10.21 6.24
C MET A 160 -11.18 -8.95 5.72
N ARG A 161 -10.03 -8.57 6.30
CA ARG A 161 -9.34 -7.28 6.07
C ARG A 161 -10.26 -6.08 6.25
N GLU A 162 -11.13 -6.18 7.19
CA GLU A 162 -12.11 -5.14 7.52
C GLU A 162 -11.93 -4.64 8.95
N ALA A 163 -12.35 -3.43 9.17
CA ALA A 163 -12.43 -2.85 10.49
C ALA A 163 -13.79 -2.16 10.71
N TRP A 164 -14.26 -2.18 11.94
CA TRP A 164 -15.53 -1.55 12.32
C TRP A 164 -15.33 -0.67 13.54
N LEU A 165 -15.95 0.51 13.50
CA LEU A 165 -16.05 1.43 14.63
C LEU A 165 -17.54 1.57 15.00
N ASP A 166 -17.88 1.30 16.25
CA ASP A 166 -19.27 1.30 16.73
C ASP A 166 -20.21 0.40 15.88
N GLY A 167 -19.66 -0.71 15.34
CA GLY A 167 -20.39 -1.64 14.47
C GLY A 167 -20.51 -1.19 13.01
N ASN A 168 -20.03 0.00 12.64
CA ASN A 168 -20.02 0.47 11.26
C ASN A 168 -18.68 0.18 10.60
N SER A 169 -18.71 -0.34 9.37
CA SER A 169 -17.48 -0.61 8.59
C SER A 169 -16.72 0.69 8.33
N ILE A 170 -15.40 0.60 8.43
CA ILE A 170 -14.46 1.69 8.16
C ILE A 170 -13.86 1.49 6.77
N ASP A 171 -13.99 2.49 5.90
CA ASP A 171 -13.34 2.48 4.59
C ASP A 171 -11.85 2.73 4.73
N LEU A 172 -11.05 1.67 4.59
CA LEU A 172 -9.60 1.68 4.64
C LEU A 172 -9.02 1.20 3.30
N THR A 173 -7.98 1.88 2.81
CA THR A 173 -7.17 1.29 1.73
C THR A 173 -6.41 0.07 2.26
N SER A 174 -5.94 -0.80 1.36
CA SER A 174 -5.15 -1.97 1.74
C SER A 174 -3.95 -1.61 2.62
N ALA A 175 -3.23 -0.53 2.28
CA ALA A 175 -2.07 -0.09 3.04
C ALA A 175 -2.43 0.54 4.41
N GLU A 176 -3.58 1.19 4.51
CA GLU A 176 -4.10 1.69 5.81
C GLU A 176 -4.52 0.53 6.70
N PHE A 177 -5.19 -0.48 6.14
CA PHE A 177 -5.55 -1.68 6.89
C PHE A 177 -4.32 -2.41 7.42
N ASP A 178 -3.30 -2.64 6.58
CA ASP A 178 -2.06 -3.32 6.98
C ASP A 178 -1.37 -2.60 8.15
N LEU A 179 -1.29 -1.27 8.08
CA LEU A 179 -0.71 -0.49 9.17
C LEU A 179 -1.57 -0.55 10.43
N LEU A 180 -2.89 -0.46 10.31
CA LEU A 180 -3.80 -0.57 11.45
C LEU A 180 -3.69 -1.94 12.11
N TRP A 181 -3.70 -3.02 11.31
CA TRP A 181 -3.52 -4.38 11.80
C TRP A 181 -2.20 -4.58 12.51
N LEU A 182 -1.09 -4.11 11.90
CA LEU A 182 0.24 -4.21 12.51
C LEU A 182 0.30 -3.50 13.87
N LEU A 183 -0.22 -2.28 13.95
CA LEU A 183 -0.25 -1.51 15.19
C LEU A 183 -1.15 -2.16 16.25
N ALA A 184 -2.32 -2.64 15.85
CA ALA A 184 -3.29 -3.29 16.73
C ALA A 184 -2.78 -4.63 17.26
N SER A 185 -2.14 -5.45 16.42
CA SER A 185 -1.53 -6.73 16.82
C SER A 185 -0.39 -6.55 17.84
N ASN A 186 0.26 -5.38 17.82
CA ASN A 186 1.31 -5.02 18.76
C ASN A 186 0.83 -4.01 19.82
N ALA A 187 -0.47 -4.01 20.14
CA ALA A 187 -1.05 -3.07 21.09
C ALA A 187 -0.32 -3.12 22.45
N GLY A 188 -0.04 -1.95 23.00
CA GLY A 188 0.73 -1.80 24.25
C GLY A 188 2.25 -1.76 24.06
N HIS A 189 2.76 -1.98 22.85
CA HIS A 189 4.17 -1.87 22.54
C HIS A 189 4.41 -0.70 21.57
N VAL A 190 5.53 -0.01 21.76
CA VAL A 190 5.97 1.03 20.82
C VAL A 190 6.65 0.35 19.65
N LEU A 191 6.12 0.56 18.44
CA LEU A 191 6.79 0.16 17.21
C LEU A 191 7.55 1.36 16.64
N THR A 192 8.82 1.15 16.33
CA THR A 192 9.64 2.18 15.65
C THR A 192 9.23 2.31 14.18
N ARG A 193 9.63 3.42 13.55
CA ARG A 193 9.39 3.61 12.11
C ARG A 193 10.11 2.56 11.27
N GLU A 194 11.32 2.20 11.67
CA GLU A 194 12.11 1.14 11.04
C GLU A 194 11.41 -0.22 11.11
N GLU A 195 10.91 -0.60 12.29
CA GLU A 195 10.17 -1.86 12.47
C GLU A 195 8.89 -1.89 11.64
N ILE A 196 8.09 -0.81 11.69
CA ILE A 196 6.87 -0.70 10.90
C ILE A 196 7.19 -0.78 9.40
N PHE A 197 8.20 -0.05 8.94
CA PHE A 197 8.58 0.00 7.54
C PHE A 197 9.09 -1.36 7.05
N SER A 198 9.97 -2.00 7.80
CA SER A 198 10.50 -3.33 7.50
C SER A 198 9.39 -4.38 7.42
N GLN A 199 8.47 -4.41 8.40
CA GLN A 199 7.36 -5.38 8.42
C GLN A 199 6.34 -5.12 7.30
N LEU A 200 6.05 -3.85 6.99
CA LEU A 200 5.10 -3.54 5.93
C LEU A 200 5.71 -3.62 4.53
N ARG A 201 6.99 -3.35 4.32
CA ARG A 201 7.58 -3.25 2.97
C ARG A 201 8.66 -4.28 2.67
N GLY A 202 9.24 -4.92 3.69
CA GLY A 202 10.32 -5.90 3.53
C GLY A 202 11.62 -5.30 2.98
N ILE A 203 11.82 -3.98 3.10
CA ILE A 203 13.02 -3.24 2.69
C ILE A 203 13.51 -2.36 3.84
N GLU A 204 14.78 -1.95 3.80
CA GLU A 204 15.35 -1.07 4.82
C GLU A 204 14.76 0.34 4.75
N TYR A 205 14.58 0.96 5.91
CA TYR A 205 14.11 2.34 6.06
C TYR A 205 15.25 3.31 5.78
N ASP A 206 15.03 4.28 4.91
CA ASP A 206 16.05 5.29 4.52
C ASP A 206 16.12 6.51 5.46
N GLY A 207 15.27 6.56 6.47
CA GLY A 207 15.20 7.67 7.43
C GLY A 207 14.41 8.88 6.94
N GLN A 208 13.98 8.92 5.69
CA GLN A 208 13.30 10.07 5.08
C GLN A 208 11.85 9.78 4.68
N ASP A 209 11.48 8.52 4.52
CA ASP A 209 10.15 8.11 4.09
C ASP A 209 9.06 8.49 5.10
N ARG A 210 8.17 9.40 4.72
CA ARG A 210 7.06 9.90 5.54
C ARG A 210 5.76 9.11 5.40
N SER A 211 5.74 8.05 4.61
CA SER A 211 4.52 7.30 4.29
C SER A 211 3.79 6.74 5.51
N ILE A 212 4.53 6.31 6.54
CA ILE A 212 3.95 5.82 7.78
C ILE A 212 3.25 6.95 8.53
N ASP A 213 3.90 8.13 8.63
CA ASP A 213 3.36 9.28 9.36
C ASP A 213 2.05 9.77 8.70
N VAL A 214 2.02 9.84 7.37
CA VAL A 214 0.83 10.23 6.60
C VAL A 214 -0.30 9.21 6.79
N ARG A 215 0.00 7.92 6.69
CA ARG A 215 -1.02 6.86 6.91
C ARG A 215 -1.58 6.88 8.32
N VAL A 216 -0.74 7.05 9.34
CA VAL A 216 -1.22 7.20 10.73
C VAL A 216 -2.15 8.40 10.84
N SER A 217 -1.80 9.53 10.23
CA SER A 217 -2.65 10.73 10.23
C SER A 217 -4.03 10.46 9.60
N ARG A 218 -4.09 9.66 8.53
CA ARG A 218 -5.34 9.29 7.85
C ARG A 218 -6.16 8.24 8.60
N ILE A 219 -5.51 7.28 9.25
CA ILE A 219 -6.18 6.22 10.02
C ILE A 219 -6.85 6.81 11.26
N ARG A 220 -6.20 7.75 11.96
CA ARG A 220 -6.72 8.32 13.22
C ARG A 220 -8.19 8.74 13.15
N PRO A 221 -8.62 9.65 12.26
CA PRO A 221 -10.02 10.03 12.18
C PRO A 221 -10.95 8.87 11.83
N LYS A 222 -10.50 7.93 11.01
CA LYS A 222 -11.28 6.76 10.60
C LYS A 222 -11.56 5.81 11.76
N VAL A 223 -10.63 5.67 12.70
CA VAL A 223 -10.79 4.86 13.90
C VAL A 223 -11.33 5.66 15.11
N GLY A 224 -11.87 6.85 14.89
CA GLY A 224 -12.44 7.70 15.94
C GLY A 224 -11.39 8.29 16.90
N ASP A 225 -10.14 8.46 16.46
CA ASP A 225 -9.09 9.08 17.24
C ASP A 225 -8.90 10.56 16.86
N ASP A 226 -8.56 11.40 17.85
CA ASP A 226 -8.30 12.82 17.60
C ASP A 226 -6.93 13.01 16.94
N PRO A 227 -6.84 13.59 15.73
CA PRO A 227 -5.56 13.82 15.06
C PRO A 227 -4.59 14.72 15.84
N ILE A 228 -5.11 15.66 16.64
CA ILE A 228 -4.32 16.63 17.41
C ILE A 228 -3.88 16.04 18.75
N ASN A 229 -4.80 15.37 19.45
CA ASN A 229 -4.58 14.74 20.75
C ASN A 229 -4.92 13.26 20.72
N PRO A 230 -4.16 12.44 19.99
CA PRO A 230 -4.50 11.05 19.76
C PRO A 230 -4.42 10.23 21.06
N LYS A 231 -5.49 9.47 21.32
CA LYS A 231 -5.59 8.58 22.48
C LYS A 231 -5.39 7.12 22.11
N ARG A 232 -5.82 6.72 20.90
CA ARG A 232 -5.79 5.34 20.41
C ARG A 232 -4.46 5.01 19.73
N ILE A 233 -4.02 5.83 18.79
CA ILE A 233 -2.73 5.67 18.11
C ILE A 233 -1.83 6.84 18.52
N LYS A 234 -1.04 6.67 19.58
CA LYS A 234 -0.18 7.72 20.12
C LYS A 234 1.14 7.81 19.35
N THR A 235 1.60 9.04 19.09
CA THR A 235 2.97 9.29 18.62
C THR A 235 3.91 9.33 19.80
N VAL A 236 4.89 8.44 19.83
CA VAL A 236 6.02 8.46 20.77
C VAL A 236 7.17 9.20 20.10
N ARG A 237 7.41 10.45 20.50
CA ARG A 237 8.40 11.34 19.86
C ARG A 237 9.76 10.65 19.73
N SER A 238 10.40 10.81 18.58
CA SER A 238 11.70 10.25 18.23
C SER A 238 11.79 8.71 18.27
N LYS A 239 10.67 8.01 18.50
CA LYS A 239 10.63 6.54 18.51
C LYS A 239 9.71 5.98 17.43
N GLY A 240 8.40 6.25 17.50
CA GLY A 240 7.44 5.67 16.58
C GLY A 240 6.01 5.82 17.08
N TYR A 241 5.25 4.72 17.02
CA TYR A 241 3.83 4.73 17.35
C TYR A 241 3.47 3.66 18.38
N LEU A 242 2.48 3.95 19.18
CA LEU A 242 1.91 3.06 20.19
C LEU A 242 0.40 2.96 19.97
N PHE A 243 -0.10 1.77 19.73
CA PHE A 243 -1.53 1.49 19.79
C PHE A 243 -1.91 1.16 21.24
N VAL A 244 -2.89 1.87 21.79
CA VAL A 244 -3.31 1.75 23.19
C VAL A 244 -4.28 0.59 23.34
N LYS A 245 -4.01 -0.32 24.31
CA LYS A 245 -4.86 -1.51 24.56
C LYS A 245 -6.23 -1.15 25.13
N GLU A 246 -6.23 -0.20 26.06
CA GLU A 246 -7.44 0.23 26.79
C GLU A 246 -7.51 1.76 26.73
N LEU A 247 -8.68 2.28 26.41
CA LEU A 247 -8.97 3.72 26.31
C LEU A 247 -9.78 4.18 27.52
#